data_c77a0cbce17f5f53b97e69aaa6632072
#
_entry.id   c77a0cbce17f5f53b97e69aaa6632072
#
_cell.length_a   1.000
_cell.length_b   1.000
_cell.length_c   1.000
_cell.angle_alpha   90.00
_cell.angle_beta   90.00
_cell.angle_gamma   90.00
#
_symmetry.space_group_name_H-M   'P 1'
#
loop_
_entity.id
_entity.type
_entity.pdbx_description
1 polymer ?
#
loop_
_entity_poly.entity_id
_entity_poly.type
_entity_poly.pdbx_seq_one_letter_code
_entity_poly.pdbx_strand_id
1 'polypeptide(L)'
;MTNWKHFLDEEQDRFLSELIEFVKIPSVSASPDYIDDVKDAADWVAKRIIKAGGENVEVMQTGGHPCVYGDWLHAGSEKPTILIYGHFDVQPADPYDLWDTPPFDPVIRDEKVFGRGASDDKGGMLIPIISFEAIKETTGKLPVNVKFLFEGQEEIGSPELPDFIAKHRRKFSCDMIFSSDGLQWTEDEANLVTSLKGLVGAEIRVTGPTTDQHSGLHGGAIANPLMAISQLVASMKDEKGKITINGFYDDVLELTEEDRADIARVPYNEAEYIKELDVTELHGEEGYSTRERLCLLYTSDAADDTPCVDLGGRRII
;
A
#
# COMPACT_ATOMS: atom_id res chain seq x y z
N MET A 1 37.72 5.81 -0.05
CA MET A 1 36.36 6.19 0.42
C MET A 1 35.46 5.03 0.08
N THR A 2 34.90 4.38 1.07
CA THR A 2 33.93 3.28 0.87
C THR A 2 32.72 3.89 0.16
N ASN A 3 32.35 3.31 -0.99
CA ASN A 3 31.17 3.73 -1.74
C ASN A 3 29.93 3.16 -1.05
N TRP A 4 28.85 3.89 -0.95
CA TRP A 4 27.60 3.45 -0.35
C TRP A 4 27.08 2.12 -0.97
N LYS A 5 27.34 1.88 -2.25
CA LYS A 5 27.00 0.60 -2.89
C LYS A 5 27.78 -0.56 -2.28
N HIS A 6 29.07 -0.40 -2.09
CA HIS A 6 29.92 -1.41 -1.45
C HIS A 6 29.49 -1.68 0.01
N PHE A 7 29.09 -0.64 0.74
CA PHE A 7 28.52 -0.82 2.07
C PHE A 7 27.23 -1.66 2.05
N LEU A 8 26.32 -1.40 1.07
CA LEU A 8 25.12 -2.20 0.91
C LEU A 8 25.45 -3.67 0.61
N ASP A 9 26.40 -3.92 -0.26
CA ASP A 9 26.85 -5.27 -0.63
C ASP A 9 27.46 -6.01 0.58
N GLU A 10 28.28 -5.36 1.38
CA GLU A 10 28.91 -5.95 2.57
C GLU A 10 27.92 -6.23 3.70
N GLU A 11 26.87 -5.43 3.84
CA GLU A 11 25.89 -5.50 4.91
C GLU A 11 24.58 -6.21 4.52
N GLN A 12 24.53 -6.79 3.34
CA GLN A 12 23.29 -7.41 2.79
C GLN A 12 22.71 -8.47 3.74
N ASP A 13 23.53 -9.35 4.27
CA ASP A 13 23.07 -10.40 5.20
C ASP A 13 22.47 -9.82 6.48
N ARG A 14 23.03 -8.71 6.97
CA ARG A 14 22.48 -8.00 8.13
C ARG A 14 21.13 -7.39 7.81
N PHE A 15 21.00 -6.70 6.68
CA PHE A 15 19.73 -6.09 6.27
C PHE A 15 18.64 -7.14 6.05
N LEU A 16 19.00 -8.26 5.44
CA LEU A 16 18.07 -9.38 5.28
C LEU A 16 17.63 -9.95 6.64
N SER A 17 18.56 -10.11 7.57
CA SER A 17 18.23 -10.57 8.93
C SER A 17 17.31 -9.60 9.66
N GLU A 18 17.54 -8.28 9.52
CA GLU A 18 16.69 -7.23 10.09
C GLU A 18 15.27 -7.28 9.50
N LEU A 19 15.13 -7.47 8.19
CA LEU A 19 13.83 -7.65 7.56
C LEU A 19 13.10 -8.89 8.10
N ILE A 20 13.79 -10.02 8.21
CA ILE A 20 13.22 -11.26 8.75
C ILE A 20 12.75 -11.08 10.20
N GLU A 21 13.55 -10.42 11.05
CA GLU A 21 13.16 -10.10 12.42
C GLU A 21 11.91 -9.22 12.46
N PHE A 22 11.85 -8.22 11.59
CA PHE A 22 10.74 -7.29 11.53
C PHE A 22 9.44 -7.95 11.04
N VAL A 23 9.51 -8.79 10.02
CA VAL A 23 8.34 -9.53 9.49
C VAL A 23 7.78 -10.52 10.51
N LYS A 24 8.60 -11.04 11.42
CA LYS A 24 8.14 -11.94 12.51
C LYS A 24 7.20 -11.28 13.52
N ILE A 25 7.17 -9.96 13.61
CA ILE A 25 6.25 -9.24 14.48
C ILE A 25 4.88 -9.16 13.79
N PRO A 26 3.83 -9.82 14.31
CA PRO A 26 2.53 -9.86 13.63
C PRO A 26 1.71 -8.59 13.92
N SER A 27 2.17 -7.45 13.44
CA SER A 27 1.60 -6.12 13.70
C SER A 27 0.28 -5.86 12.97
N VAL A 28 -0.72 -6.72 13.19
CA VAL A 28 -2.04 -6.64 12.54
C VAL A 28 -2.89 -5.54 13.19
N SER A 29 -3.01 -4.38 12.54
CA SER A 29 -3.73 -3.21 13.09
C SER A 29 -5.24 -3.42 13.23
N ALA A 30 -5.82 -4.24 12.36
CA ALA A 30 -7.28 -4.47 12.32
C ALA A 30 -7.82 -5.32 13.47
N SER A 31 -6.95 -5.95 14.30
CA SER A 31 -7.38 -6.85 15.37
C SER A 31 -6.86 -6.42 16.73
N PRO A 32 -7.72 -6.32 17.74
CA PRO A 32 -7.34 -5.97 19.10
C PRO A 32 -6.38 -7.00 19.75
N ASP A 33 -6.32 -8.23 19.24
CA ASP A 33 -5.44 -9.27 19.77
C ASP A 33 -3.96 -8.99 19.48
N TYR A 34 -3.65 -8.11 18.52
CA TYR A 34 -2.31 -7.76 18.09
C TYR A 34 -1.86 -6.35 18.51
N ILE A 35 -2.59 -5.68 19.42
CA ILE A 35 -2.26 -4.30 19.84
C ILE A 35 -0.83 -4.20 20.38
N ASP A 36 -0.38 -5.20 21.14
CA ASP A 36 0.97 -5.20 21.70
C ASP A 36 2.03 -5.49 20.62
N ASP A 37 1.72 -6.33 19.65
CA ASP A 37 2.61 -6.57 18.50
C ASP A 37 2.79 -5.32 17.61
N VAL A 38 1.74 -4.51 17.44
CA VAL A 38 1.86 -3.21 16.75
C VAL A 38 2.77 -2.25 17.52
N LYS A 39 2.72 -2.25 18.88
CA LYS A 39 3.65 -1.46 19.70
C LYS A 39 5.08 -2.00 19.62
N ASP A 40 5.25 -3.33 19.63
CA ASP A 40 6.56 -3.97 19.47
C ASP A 40 7.18 -3.63 18.10
N ALA A 41 6.36 -3.58 17.04
CA ALA A 41 6.79 -3.13 15.73
C ALA A 41 7.22 -1.65 15.74
N ALA A 42 6.47 -0.77 16.40
CA ALA A 42 6.86 0.64 16.58
C ALA A 42 8.19 0.78 17.32
N ASP A 43 8.38 0.02 18.40
CA ASP A 43 9.62 0.00 19.16
C ASP A 43 10.81 -0.54 18.34
N TRP A 44 10.56 -1.54 17.51
CA TRP A 44 11.57 -2.07 16.59
C TRP A 44 12.00 -1.00 15.58
N VAL A 45 11.04 -0.31 14.95
CA VAL A 45 11.28 0.77 13.99
C VAL A 45 12.08 1.92 14.64
N ALA A 46 11.69 2.34 15.85
CA ALA A 46 12.40 3.39 16.58
C ALA A 46 13.87 3.00 16.82
N LYS A 47 14.12 1.77 17.29
CA LYS A 47 15.48 1.25 17.49
C LYS A 47 16.25 1.18 16.17
N ARG A 48 15.58 0.82 15.07
CA ARG A 48 16.21 0.72 13.75
C ARG A 48 16.64 2.08 13.20
N ILE A 49 15.81 3.12 13.39
CA ILE A 49 16.17 4.50 13.02
C ILE A 49 17.36 4.98 13.86
N ILE A 50 17.36 4.74 15.17
CA ILE A 50 18.49 5.08 16.07
C ILE A 50 19.77 4.38 15.59
N LYS A 51 19.70 3.09 15.27
CA LYS A 51 20.84 2.30 14.78
C LYS A 51 21.40 2.85 13.48
N ALA A 52 20.55 3.34 12.59
CA ALA A 52 20.96 4.03 11.37
C ALA A 52 21.60 5.42 11.62
N GLY A 53 21.52 5.92 12.86
CA GLY A 53 22.03 7.21 13.27
C GLY A 53 21.03 8.35 13.07
N GLY A 54 19.75 8.05 13.04
CA GLY A 54 18.69 9.04 13.21
C GLY A 54 18.64 9.59 14.62
N GLU A 55 18.16 10.81 14.76
CA GLU A 55 18.11 11.58 16.00
C GLU A 55 16.66 11.92 16.35
N ASN A 56 16.43 12.43 17.57
CA ASN A 56 15.12 12.84 18.07
C ASN A 56 14.01 11.78 17.85
N VAL A 57 14.39 10.50 17.98
CA VAL A 57 13.47 9.39 17.71
C VAL A 57 12.46 9.26 18.82
N GLU A 58 11.18 9.23 18.47
CA GLU A 58 10.04 9.18 19.40
C GLU A 58 8.99 8.21 18.88
N VAL A 59 8.45 7.36 19.80
CA VAL A 59 7.20 6.64 19.57
C VAL A 59 6.07 7.53 20.08
N MET A 60 5.27 8.05 19.16
CA MET A 60 4.24 9.06 19.41
C MET A 60 2.85 8.45 19.42
N GLN A 61 2.04 8.79 20.43
CA GLN A 61 0.66 8.31 20.53
C GLN A 61 -0.26 9.17 19.64
N THR A 62 -1.07 8.51 18.79
CA THR A 62 -2.01 9.17 17.88
C THR A 62 -3.43 9.26 18.45
N GLY A 63 -3.81 8.34 19.32
CA GLY A 63 -5.18 8.06 19.76
C GLY A 63 -5.63 6.65 19.37
N GLY A 64 -5.03 6.10 18.30
CA GLY A 64 -5.08 4.71 17.89
C GLY A 64 -3.73 4.03 18.04
N HIS A 65 -3.24 3.37 16.98
CA HIS A 65 -1.90 2.80 16.99
C HIS A 65 -0.82 3.89 16.88
N PRO A 66 0.37 3.68 17.44
CA PRO A 66 1.41 4.71 17.51
C PRO A 66 2.00 5.02 16.13
N CYS A 67 2.58 6.23 16.02
CA CYS A 67 3.52 6.59 14.96
C CYS A 67 4.94 6.65 15.50
N VAL A 68 5.93 6.43 14.64
CA VAL A 68 7.35 6.61 14.95
C VAL A 68 7.88 7.80 14.16
N TYR A 69 8.47 8.75 14.87
CA TYR A 69 9.18 9.89 14.30
C TYR A 69 10.68 9.77 14.55
N GLY A 70 11.48 10.26 13.64
CA GLY A 70 12.91 10.49 13.79
C GLY A 70 13.37 11.54 12.81
N ASP A 71 14.55 12.14 13.01
CA ASP A 71 15.11 13.08 12.04
C ASP A 71 16.65 13.06 11.99
N TRP A 72 17.19 13.73 10.97
CA TRP A 72 18.56 14.11 10.82
C TRP A 72 18.60 15.43 10.02
N LEU A 73 18.88 16.54 10.71
CA LEU A 73 18.70 17.89 10.16
C LEU A 73 20.04 18.65 10.04
N HIS A 74 21.11 17.96 9.63
CA HIS A 74 22.47 18.50 9.56
C HIS A 74 22.97 18.82 8.14
N ALA A 75 22.11 18.73 7.11
CA ALA A 75 22.49 19.11 5.76
C ALA A 75 22.64 20.63 5.58
N GLY A 76 21.99 21.40 6.44
CA GLY A 76 21.97 22.86 6.44
C GLY A 76 20.57 23.43 6.15
N SER A 77 20.36 24.69 6.61
CA SER A 77 19.05 25.36 6.49
C SER A 77 18.61 25.65 5.06
N GLU A 78 19.56 25.71 4.13
CA GLU A 78 19.32 25.98 2.71
C GLU A 78 19.07 24.69 1.90
N LYS A 79 19.15 23.54 2.57
CA LYS A 79 18.90 22.26 1.92
C LYS A 79 17.47 21.82 2.13
N PRO A 80 16.86 21.16 1.12
CA PRO A 80 15.50 20.65 1.27
C PRO A 80 15.43 19.61 2.39
N THR A 81 14.25 19.49 2.96
CA THR A 81 13.89 18.48 3.94
C THR A 81 12.94 17.46 3.29
N ILE A 82 13.33 16.21 3.28
CA ILE A 82 12.50 15.10 2.82
C ILE A 82 11.90 14.42 4.05
N LEU A 83 10.58 14.19 4.03
CA LEU A 83 9.89 13.34 4.99
C LEU A 83 9.69 11.96 4.34
N ILE A 84 10.28 10.95 4.94
CA ILE A 84 10.12 9.56 4.55
C ILE A 84 8.91 9.00 5.31
N TYR A 85 7.94 8.50 4.56
CA TYR A 85 6.70 7.93 5.07
C TYR A 85 6.59 6.45 4.69
N GLY A 86 5.95 5.68 5.55
CA GLY A 86 5.60 4.28 5.37
C GLY A 86 4.83 3.76 6.58
N HIS A 87 4.50 2.46 6.58
CA HIS A 87 3.75 1.86 7.68
C HIS A 87 4.35 0.53 8.13
N PHE A 88 4.16 0.22 9.41
CA PHE A 88 4.67 -1.02 10.00
C PHE A 88 3.57 -1.99 10.44
N ASP A 89 2.32 -1.60 10.30
CA ASP A 89 1.21 -2.52 10.43
C ASP A 89 1.01 -3.35 9.17
N VAL A 90 0.23 -4.40 9.30
CA VAL A 90 -0.02 -5.36 8.22
C VAL A 90 -1.47 -5.82 8.25
N GLN A 91 -1.98 -6.24 7.08
CA GLN A 91 -3.28 -6.89 6.96
C GLN A 91 -3.32 -8.22 7.73
N PRO A 92 -4.51 -8.66 8.18
CA PRO A 92 -4.71 -10.01 8.64
C PRO A 92 -4.21 -11.05 7.65
N ALA A 93 -3.73 -12.18 8.15
CA ALA A 93 -3.20 -13.26 7.30
C ALA A 93 -4.25 -14.35 7.00
N ASP A 94 -5.51 -14.13 7.36
CA ASP A 94 -6.59 -15.08 7.11
C ASP A 94 -6.92 -15.22 5.60
N PRO A 95 -7.26 -16.43 5.15
CA PRO A 95 -7.26 -17.69 5.88
C PRO A 95 -5.87 -18.34 5.94
N TYR A 96 -5.43 -18.71 7.13
CA TYR A 96 -4.09 -19.27 7.39
C TYR A 96 -3.78 -20.58 6.66
N ASP A 97 -4.79 -21.36 6.35
CA ASP A 97 -4.68 -22.67 5.64
C ASP A 97 -4.34 -22.52 4.15
N LEU A 98 -4.40 -21.32 3.60
CA LEU A 98 -3.98 -21.04 2.22
C LEU A 98 -2.50 -20.62 2.11
N TRP A 99 -1.81 -20.43 3.24
CA TRP A 99 -0.39 -20.12 3.22
C TRP A 99 0.46 -21.39 3.09
N ASP A 100 1.41 -21.39 2.16
CA ASP A 100 2.40 -22.47 2.03
C ASP A 100 3.33 -22.58 3.27
N THR A 101 3.56 -21.44 3.92
CA THR A 101 4.39 -21.31 5.14
C THR A 101 3.70 -20.37 6.11
N PRO A 102 3.94 -20.46 7.44
CA PRO A 102 3.32 -19.53 8.39
C PRO A 102 3.60 -18.08 8.02
N PRO A 103 2.58 -17.21 7.96
CA PRO A 103 2.71 -15.84 7.44
C PRO A 103 3.68 -14.95 8.23
N PHE A 104 3.85 -15.21 9.52
CA PHE A 104 4.77 -14.48 10.42
C PHE A 104 6.02 -15.29 10.81
N ASP A 105 6.32 -16.35 10.07
CA ASP A 105 7.62 -17.05 10.12
C ASP A 105 8.24 -17.04 8.72
N PRO A 106 8.81 -15.88 8.31
CA PRO A 106 9.24 -15.65 6.94
C PRO A 106 10.31 -16.64 6.49
N VAL A 107 10.19 -17.10 5.26
CA VAL A 107 11.13 -18.01 4.63
C VAL A 107 11.78 -17.38 3.42
N ILE A 108 13.03 -17.76 3.15
CA ILE A 108 13.72 -17.40 1.92
C ILE A 108 13.65 -18.59 0.97
N ARG A 109 13.12 -18.35 -0.23
CA ARG A 109 13.04 -19.34 -1.31
C ARG A 109 13.26 -18.62 -2.64
N ASP A 110 14.11 -19.17 -3.47
CA ASP A 110 14.41 -18.62 -4.80
C ASP A 110 14.81 -17.13 -4.75
N GLU A 111 15.67 -16.78 -3.78
CA GLU A 111 16.17 -15.43 -3.52
C GLU A 111 15.07 -14.39 -3.13
N LYS A 112 13.87 -14.86 -2.75
CA LYS A 112 12.73 -14.04 -2.32
C LYS A 112 12.35 -14.35 -0.88
N VAL A 113 11.95 -13.31 -0.14
CA VAL A 113 11.40 -13.43 1.22
C VAL A 113 9.89 -13.55 1.15
N PHE A 114 9.35 -14.63 1.71
CA PHE A 114 7.91 -14.86 1.78
C PHE A 114 7.43 -14.69 3.23
N GLY A 115 6.45 -13.82 3.44
CA GLY A 115 5.83 -13.55 4.72
C GLY A 115 4.89 -12.36 4.65
N ARG A 116 3.90 -12.26 5.56
CA ARG A 116 2.98 -11.13 5.63
C ARG A 116 3.76 -9.86 6.02
N GLY A 117 3.63 -8.80 5.21
CA GLY A 117 4.36 -7.54 5.40
C GLY A 117 5.78 -7.52 4.81
N ALA A 118 6.25 -8.60 4.16
CA ALA A 118 7.59 -8.63 3.56
C ALA A 118 7.74 -7.59 2.44
N SER A 119 6.68 -7.30 1.70
CA SER A 119 6.62 -6.27 0.67
C SER A 119 5.83 -5.05 1.12
N ASP A 120 4.67 -5.24 1.68
CA ASP A 120 3.70 -4.23 2.10
C ASP A 120 3.62 -4.17 3.64
N ASP A 121 4.24 -3.17 4.30
CA ASP A 121 5.24 -2.22 3.78
C ASP A 121 6.56 -2.33 4.56
N LYS A 122 6.72 -3.36 5.41
CA LYS A 122 7.94 -3.53 6.24
C LYS A 122 9.22 -3.58 5.40
N GLY A 123 9.17 -4.28 4.25
CA GLY A 123 10.28 -4.28 3.30
C GLY A 123 10.48 -2.92 2.65
N GLY A 124 9.41 -2.32 2.14
CA GLY A 124 9.42 -1.02 1.50
C GLY A 124 9.95 0.08 2.42
N MET A 125 9.40 0.21 3.63
CA MET A 125 9.82 1.23 4.59
C MET A 125 11.26 1.04 5.13
N LEU A 126 11.80 -0.17 5.10
CA LEU A 126 13.16 -0.46 5.54
C LEU A 126 14.20 0.08 4.54
N ILE A 127 13.90 0.06 3.24
CA ILE A 127 14.81 0.51 2.17
C ILE A 127 15.32 1.94 2.38
N PRO A 128 14.48 2.98 2.60
CA PRO A 128 14.96 4.33 2.83
C PRO A 128 15.76 4.48 4.14
N ILE A 129 15.47 3.69 5.18
CA ILE A 129 16.27 3.68 6.42
C ILE A 129 17.67 3.12 6.13
N ILE A 130 17.77 2.03 5.36
CA ILE A 130 19.04 1.42 4.92
C ILE A 130 19.81 2.40 4.03
N SER A 131 19.13 3.06 3.09
CA SER A 131 19.73 4.06 2.20
C SER A 131 20.30 5.24 2.96
N PHE A 132 19.57 5.74 3.96
CA PHE A 132 20.00 6.78 4.87
C PHE A 132 21.27 6.35 5.63
N GLU A 133 21.27 5.14 6.23
CA GLU A 133 22.42 4.57 6.94
C GLU A 133 23.63 4.45 6.02
N ALA A 134 23.48 3.87 4.83
CA ALA A 134 24.57 3.65 3.90
C ALA A 134 25.25 4.95 3.46
N ILE A 135 24.46 5.96 3.13
CA ILE A 135 25.00 7.28 2.74
C ILE A 135 25.70 7.93 3.93
N LYS A 136 25.09 7.93 5.10
CA LYS A 136 25.62 8.53 6.31
C LYS A 136 26.95 7.89 6.73
N GLU A 137 27.00 6.56 6.82
CA GLU A 137 28.20 5.83 7.23
C GLU A 137 29.36 6.01 6.25
N THR A 138 29.09 6.09 4.95
CA THR A 138 30.15 6.16 3.93
C THR A 138 30.61 7.59 3.62
N THR A 139 29.77 8.60 3.83
CA THR A 139 30.09 9.98 3.49
C THR A 139 30.18 10.93 4.71
N GLY A 140 29.68 10.48 5.87
CA GLY A 140 29.56 11.28 7.10
C GLY A 140 28.47 12.37 7.05
N LYS A 141 27.75 12.51 5.94
CA LYS A 141 26.71 13.52 5.75
C LYS A 141 25.72 13.11 4.67
N LEU A 142 24.51 13.68 4.70
CA LEU A 142 23.53 13.55 3.63
C LEU A 142 23.43 14.87 2.84
N PRO A 143 23.02 14.81 1.57
CA PRO A 143 22.83 16.00 0.74
C PRO A 143 21.57 16.80 1.10
N VAL A 144 20.65 16.23 1.87
CA VAL A 144 19.35 16.79 2.27
C VAL A 144 19.08 16.53 3.75
N ASN A 145 18.20 17.30 4.36
CA ASN A 145 17.64 16.99 5.66
C ASN A 145 16.62 15.87 5.53
N VAL A 146 16.58 14.96 6.50
CA VAL A 146 15.70 13.78 6.48
C VAL A 146 14.86 13.78 7.74
N LYS A 147 13.58 13.49 7.57
CA LYS A 147 12.63 13.14 8.62
C LYS A 147 12.01 11.81 8.30
N PHE A 148 11.69 11.05 9.33
CA PHE A 148 10.97 9.80 9.24
C PHE A 148 9.63 9.95 9.95
N LEU A 149 8.56 9.47 9.33
CA LEU A 149 7.24 9.32 9.92
C LEU A 149 6.67 7.98 9.47
N PHE A 150 6.65 7.01 10.37
CA PHE A 150 6.09 5.69 10.12
C PHE A 150 4.88 5.46 11.01
N GLU A 151 3.79 4.93 10.45
CA GLU A 151 2.55 4.69 11.19
C GLU A 151 2.22 3.21 11.36
N GLY A 152 1.32 2.91 12.30
CA GLY A 152 0.89 1.56 12.62
C GLY A 152 -0.60 1.31 12.39
N GLN A 153 -1.24 2.02 11.44
CA GLN A 153 -2.67 1.92 11.16
C GLN A 153 -3.06 2.25 9.71
N GLU A 154 -2.11 2.17 8.79
CA GLU A 154 -2.35 2.42 7.36
C GLU A 154 -3.38 1.43 6.82
N GLU A 155 -3.24 0.17 7.16
CA GLU A 155 -4.06 -0.95 6.70
C GLU A 155 -5.52 -0.93 7.22
N ILE A 156 -5.84 0.02 8.08
CA ILE A 156 -7.22 0.33 8.52
C ILE A 156 -7.67 1.75 8.13
N GLY A 157 -6.93 2.40 7.21
CA GLY A 157 -7.27 3.70 6.63
C GLY A 157 -6.81 4.90 7.45
N SER A 158 -5.83 4.74 8.34
CA SER A 158 -5.17 5.84 9.10
C SER A 158 -6.14 6.82 9.78
N PRO A 159 -7.14 6.36 10.54
CA PRO A 159 -8.26 7.20 10.99
C PRO A 159 -7.83 8.40 11.85
N GLU A 160 -6.76 8.28 12.63
CA GLU A 160 -6.26 9.35 13.50
C GLU A 160 -5.13 10.18 12.88
N LEU A 161 -4.57 9.76 11.75
CA LEU A 161 -3.41 10.39 11.13
C LEU A 161 -3.65 11.85 10.71
N PRO A 162 -4.80 12.23 10.11
CA PRO A 162 -5.05 13.61 9.72
C PRO A 162 -4.99 14.58 10.90
N ASP A 163 -5.66 14.28 12.01
CA ASP A 163 -5.67 15.10 13.22
C ASP A 163 -4.32 15.10 13.90
N PHE A 164 -3.62 13.98 13.91
CA PHE A 164 -2.27 13.85 14.44
C PHE A 164 -1.28 14.71 13.66
N ILE A 165 -1.30 14.69 12.33
CA ILE A 165 -0.46 15.56 11.48
C ILE A 165 -0.80 17.04 11.72
N ALA A 166 -2.07 17.40 11.77
CA ALA A 166 -2.51 18.77 12.02
C ALA A 166 -1.98 19.30 13.35
N LYS A 167 -2.02 18.49 14.41
CA LYS A 167 -1.51 18.80 15.75
C LYS A 167 0.03 18.99 15.76
N HIS A 168 0.74 18.20 14.96
CA HIS A 168 2.21 18.19 14.93
C HIS A 168 2.79 18.82 13.65
N ARG A 169 2.01 19.67 12.94
CA ARG A 169 2.34 20.26 11.64
C ARG A 169 3.75 20.84 11.55
N ARG A 170 4.24 21.50 12.60
CA ARG A 170 5.59 22.10 12.60
C ARG A 170 6.68 21.03 12.62
N LYS A 171 6.47 19.94 13.35
CA LYS A 171 7.42 18.82 13.47
C LYS A 171 7.57 18.11 12.13
N PHE A 172 6.46 17.90 11.41
CA PHE A 172 6.41 17.19 10.13
C PHE A 172 6.61 18.09 8.90
N SER A 173 6.82 19.40 9.08
CA SER A 173 7.09 20.31 7.96
C SER A 173 8.27 19.83 7.13
N CYS A 174 8.08 19.71 5.81
CA CYS A 174 9.05 19.24 4.83
C CYS A 174 8.79 19.90 3.48
N ASP A 175 9.74 19.76 2.56
CA ASP A 175 9.63 20.24 1.18
C ASP A 175 9.06 19.15 0.26
N MET A 176 9.30 17.89 0.60
CA MET A 176 8.83 16.73 -0.17
C MET A 176 8.56 15.53 0.75
N ILE A 177 7.55 14.76 0.43
CA ILE A 177 7.27 13.45 1.04
C ILE A 177 7.74 12.37 0.06
N PHE A 178 8.43 11.37 0.59
CA PHE A 178 8.83 10.17 -0.13
C PHE A 178 8.26 8.94 0.58
N SER A 179 7.54 8.10 -0.15
CA SER A 179 7.06 6.80 0.31
C SER A 179 7.68 5.70 -0.53
N SER A 180 8.05 4.60 0.11
CA SER A 180 8.49 3.37 -0.57
C SER A 180 7.40 2.30 -0.56
N ASP A 181 6.22 2.64 -0.05
CA ASP A 181 5.05 1.81 -0.12
C ASP A 181 4.56 1.73 -1.56
N GLY A 182 4.83 0.61 -2.19
CA GLY A 182 4.53 0.38 -3.59
C GLY A 182 5.28 -0.80 -4.17
N LEU A 183 4.81 -1.30 -5.31
CA LEU A 183 5.41 -2.42 -5.99
C LEU A 183 6.60 -1.97 -6.86
N GLN A 184 7.68 -2.73 -6.84
CA GLN A 184 8.71 -2.64 -7.87
C GLN A 184 8.14 -3.20 -9.18
N TRP A 185 8.45 -2.53 -10.30
CA TRP A 185 7.88 -2.91 -11.60
C TRP A 185 8.34 -4.29 -12.08
N THR A 186 9.63 -4.55 -12.03
CA THR A 186 10.26 -5.86 -12.26
C THR A 186 11.46 -6.05 -11.33
N GLU A 187 12.05 -7.24 -11.28
CA GLU A 187 13.24 -7.51 -10.47
C GLU A 187 14.43 -6.61 -10.86
N ASP A 188 14.54 -6.22 -12.12
CA ASP A 188 15.68 -5.48 -12.67
C ASP A 188 15.38 -3.98 -12.93
N GLU A 189 14.12 -3.55 -12.84
CA GLU A 189 13.71 -2.19 -13.20
C GLU A 189 13.15 -1.45 -12.00
N ALA A 190 13.91 -0.46 -11.51
CA ALA A 190 13.40 0.48 -10.51
C ALA A 190 12.34 1.37 -11.12
N ASN A 191 11.29 1.66 -10.35
CA ASN A 191 10.25 2.59 -10.72
C ASN A 191 10.09 3.71 -9.68
N LEU A 192 9.57 4.82 -10.11
CA LEU A 192 9.15 5.91 -9.26
C LEU A 192 7.68 6.22 -9.55
N VAL A 193 6.83 5.96 -8.58
CA VAL A 193 5.40 6.29 -8.66
C VAL A 193 5.26 7.78 -8.39
N THR A 194 4.70 8.52 -9.35
CA THR A 194 4.56 9.98 -9.28
C THR A 194 3.12 10.43 -9.05
N SER A 195 2.16 9.52 -9.08
CA SER A 195 0.73 9.79 -8.85
C SER A 195 0.03 8.55 -8.30
N LEU A 196 -1.07 8.77 -7.62
CA LEU A 196 -1.92 7.74 -7.06
C LEU A 196 -3.31 7.81 -7.69
N LYS A 197 -3.98 6.65 -7.77
CA LYS A 197 -5.40 6.59 -8.13
C LYS A 197 -6.27 7.04 -6.94
N GLY A 198 -7.38 7.71 -7.23
CA GLY A 198 -8.39 8.00 -6.21
C GLY A 198 -9.18 6.74 -5.84
N LEU A 199 -9.70 6.72 -4.62
CA LEU A 199 -10.57 5.66 -4.10
C LEU A 199 -11.88 6.24 -3.60
N VAL A 200 -12.99 5.59 -3.94
CA VAL A 200 -14.32 5.86 -3.39
C VAL A 200 -14.97 4.53 -3.00
N GLY A 201 -15.28 4.38 -1.73
CA GLY A 201 -16.07 3.27 -1.21
C GLY A 201 -17.55 3.65 -1.06
N ALA A 202 -18.46 2.72 -1.35
CA ALA A 202 -19.88 2.90 -1.17
C ALA A 202 -20.57 1.62 -0.67
N GLU A 203 -21.52 1.77 0.25
CA GLU A 203 -22.39 0.68 0.67
C GLU A 203 -23.76 0.85 0.01
N ILE A 204 -24.23 -0.21 -0.68
CA ILE A 204 -25.58 -0.22 -1.26
C ILE A 204 -26.45 -1.16 -0.44
N ARG A 205 -27.50 -0.60 0.16
CA ARG A 205 -28.48 -1.38 0.92
C ARG A 205 -29.83 -1.39 0.22
N VAL A 206 -30.31 -2.59 -0.11
CA VAL A 206 -31.63 -2.79 -0.67
C VAL A 206 -32.50 -3.54 0.34
N THR A 207 -33.62 -2.93 0.72
CA THR A 207 -34.55 -3.49 1.72
C THR A 207 -35.80 -4.06 1.03
N GLY A 208 -36.13 -5.28 1.36
CA GLY A 208 -37.35 -5.97 0.93
C GLY A 208 -38.43 -6.02 2.01
N PRO A 209 -39.36 -6.99 1.95
CA PRO A 209 -40.38 -7.21 2.98
C PRO A 209 -39.74 -7.44 4.35
N THR A 210 -40.49 -7.11 5.42
CA THR A 210 -40.03 -7.23 6.81
C THR A 210 -39.90 -8.67 7.30
N THR A 211 -40.48 -9.62 6.58
CA THR A 211 -40.46 -11.06 6.90
C THR A 211 -40.21 -11.85 5.63
N ASP A 212 -39.67 -13.06 5.78
CA ASP A 212 -39.49 -14.00 4.69
C ASP A 212 -40.83 -14.32 4.01
N GLN A 213 -40.82 -14.36 2.70
CA GLN A 213 -41.99 -14.58 1.88
C GLN A 213 -41.91 -15.92 1.16
N HIS A 214 -43.00 -16.67 1.18
CA HIS A 214 -43.08 -17.94 0.46
C HIS A 214 -43.14 -17.70 -1.05
N SER A 215 -42.14 -18.18 -1.79
CA SER A 215 -41.98 -17.92 -3.23
C SER A 215 -43.17 -18.45 -4.07
N GLY A 216 -43.78 -19.59 -3.65
CA GLY A 216 -44.97 -20.15 -4.32
C GLY A 216 -46.26 -19.34 -4.13
N LEU A 217 -46.31 -18.47 -3.12
CA LEU A 217 -47.48 -17.61 -2.84
C LEU A 217 -47.29 -16.19 -3.34
N HIS A 218 -46.10 -15.66 -3.22
CA HIS A 218 -45.78 -14.23 -3.45
C HIS A 218 -44.78 -14.03 -4.58
N GLY A 219 -44.18 -15.07 -5.16
CA GLY A 219 -43.29 -15.00 -6.28
C GLY A 219 -43.91 -14.31 -7.50
N GLY A 220 -43.20 -13.33 -8.06
CA GLY A 220 -43.70 -12.51 -9.16
C GLY A 220 -44.54 -11.30 -8.75
N ALA A 221 -45.03 -11.24 -7.47
CA ALA A 221 -45.75 -10.08 -6.93
C ALA A 221 -44.89 -9.14 -6.10
N ILE A 222 -43.76 -9.63 -5.59
CA ILE A 222 -42.85 -8.88 -4.73
C ILE A 222 -41.45 -8.87 -5.36
N ALA A 223 -40.83 -7.70 -5.41
CA ALA A 223 -39.44 -7.57 -5.88
C ALA A 223 -38.48 -8.29 -4.93
N ASN A 224 -37.57 -9.10 -5.48
CA ASN A 224 -36.52 -9.75 -4.72
C ASN A 224 -35.34 -8.76 -4.55
N PRO A 225 -34.95 -8.43 -3.30
CA PRO A 225 -33.82 -7.49 -3.05
C PRO A 225 -32.50 -7.91 -3.69
N LEU A 226 -32.23 -9.23 -3.76
CA LEU A 226 -31.00 -9.74 -4.42
C LEU A 226 -31.01 -9.48 -5.92
N MET A 227 -32.16 -9.62 -6.57
CA MET A 227 -32.29 -9.28 -7.99
C MET A 227 -32.16 -7.77 -8.21
N ALA A 228 -32.75 -6.97 -7.33
CA ALA A 228 -32.69 -5.51 -7.41
C ALA A 228 -31.25 -5.00 -7.26
N ILE A 229 -30.50 -5.50 -6.27
CA ILE A 229 -29.10 -5.10 -6.06
C ILE A 229 -28.21 -5.57 -7.21
N SER A 230 -28.43 -6.80 -7.73
CA SER A 230 -27.66 -7.33 -8.87
C SER A 230 -27.88 -6.47 -10.13
N GLN A 231 -29.12 -6.08 -10.40
CA GLN A 231 -29.43 -5.21 -11.54
C GLN A 231 -28.84 -3.81 -11.35
N LEU A 232 -28.89 -3.27 -10.14
CA LEU A 232 -28.31 -1.95 -9.82
C LEU A 232 -26.78 -1.96 -10.06
N VAL A 233 -26.08 -2.95 -9.51
CA VAL A 233 -24.64 -3.07 -9.71
C VAL A 233 -24.29 -3.29 -11.19
N ALA A 234 -24.99 -4.20 -11.88
CA ALA A 234 -24.78 -4.41 -13.30
C ALA A 234 -25.05 -3.18 -14.16
N SER A 235 -25.93 -2.28 -13.73
CA SER A 235 -26.22 -1.04 -14.46
C SER A 235 -25.15 0.06 -14.30
N MET A 236 -24.17 -0.14 -13.41
CA MET A 236 -23.11 0.86 -13.16
C MET A 236 -22.01 0.86 -14.23
N LYS A 237 -21.96 -0.19 -15.05
CA LYS A 237 -21.06 -0.29 -16.23
C LYS A 237 -21.85 -0.72 -17.46
N ASP A 238 -21.44 -0.27 -18.62
CA ASP A 238 -21.95 -0.77 -19.90
C ASP A 238 -21.14 -1.99 -20.41
N GLU A 239 -21.56 -2.51 -21.56
CA GLU A 239 -20.91 -3.66 -22.22
C GLU A 239 -19.45 -3.37 -22.66
N LYS A 240 -19.06 -2.10 -22.70
CA LYS A 240 -17.71 -1.63 -23.06
C LYS A 240 -16.83 -1.32 -21.85
N GLY A 241 -17.31 -1.65 -20.65
CA GLY A 241 -16.62 -1.38 -19.39
C GLY A 241 -16.69 0.06 -18.91
N LYS A 242 -17.40 0.95 -19.65
CA LYS A 242 -17.56 2.34 -19.26
C LYS A 242 -18.54 2.49 -18.10
N ILE A 243 -18.20 3.35 -17.14
CA ILE A 243 -19.06 3.65 -16.00
C ILE A 243 -20.26 4.50 -16.45
N THR A 244 -21.44 4.09 -16.05
CA THR A 244 -22.72 4.72 -16.45
C THR A 244 -23.33 5.61 -15.38
N ILE A 245 -22.62 5.83 -14.29
CA ILE A 245 -23.05 6.70 -13.19
C ILE A 245 -22.95 8.15 -13.68
N ASN A 246 -24.07 8.87 -13.58
CA ASN A 246 -24.14 10.27 -14.00
C ASN A 246 -23.15 11.14 -13.24
N GLY A 247 -22.39 11.97 -13.96
CA GLY A 247 -21.40 12.88 -13.39
C GLY A 247 -20.05 12.23 -13.07
N PHE A 248 -19.91 10.93 -13.26
CA PHE A 248 -18.65 10.22 -12.95
C PHE A 248 -17.45 10.76 -13.75
N TYR A 249 -17.64 11.09 -15.01
CA TYR A 249 -16.56 11.58 -15.88
C TYR A 249 -16.48 13.11 -16.00
N ASP A 250 -17.33 13.88 -15.28
CA ASP A 250 -17.42 15.33 -15.49
C ASP A 250 -16.09 16.06 -15.21
N ASP A 251 -15.32 15.58 -14.23
CA ASP A 251 -14.02 16.14 -13.83
C ASP A 251 -12.83 15.28 -14.29
N VAL A 252 -13.05 14.19 -15.04
CA VAL A 252 -11.99 13.33 -15.55
C VAL A 252 -11.28 14.01 -16.72
N LEU A 253 -9.97 14.19 -16.60
CA LEU A 253 -9.15 14.74 -17.66
C LEU A 253 -8.98 13.74 -18.81
N GLU A 254 -9.17 14.19 -20.04
CA GLU A 254 -8.87 13.38 -21.22
C GLU A 254 -7.34 13.19 -21.36
N LEU A 255 -6.94 11.96 -21.67
CA LEU A 255 -5.53 11.66 -21.95
C LEU A 255 -5.07 12.37 -23.20
N THR A 256 -4.00 13.12 -23.09
CA THR A 256 -3.32 13.71 -24.24
C THR A 256 -2.49 12.65 -24.99
N GLU A 257 -2.06 12.96 -26.20
CA GLU A 257 -1.13 12.10 -26.96
C GLU A 257 0.22 11.95 -26.22
N GLU A 258 0.64 12.97 -25.46
CA GLU A 258 1.85 12.95 -24.66
C GLU A 258 1.72 11.99 -23.47
N ASP A 259 0.60 12.04 -22.74
CA ASP A 259 0.31 11.10 -21.65
C ASP A 259 0.34 9.65 -22.14
N ARG A 260 -0.32 9.37 -23.27
CA ARG A 260 -0.34 8.04 -23.88
C ARG A 260 1.07 7.57 -24.30
N ALA A 261 1.87 8.48 -24.85
CA ALA A 261 3.24 8.17 -25.25
C ALA A 261 4.14 7.90 -24.04
N ASP A 262 3.96 8.64 -22.95
CA ASP A 262 4.73 8.44 -21.73
C ASP A 262 4.39 7.11 -21.04
N ILE A 263 3.11 6.78 -20.95
CA ILE A 263 2.67 5.48 -20.45
C ILE A 263 3.20 4.32 -21.31
N ALA A 264 3.20 4.49 -22.63
CA ALA A 264 3.69 3.47 -23.56
C ALA A 264 5.21 3.19 -23.44
N ARG A 265 5.97 4.12 -22.86
CA ARG A 265 7.43 3.92 -22.60
C ARG A 265 7.71 2.97 -21.47
N VAL A 266 6.78 2.79 -20.54
CA VAL A 266 7.00 1.89 -19.42
C VAL A 266 7.00 0.45 -19.94
N PRO A 267 8.02 -0.38 -19.68
CA PRO A 267 8.08 -1.76 -20.17
C PRO A 267 6.84 -2.56 -19.73
N TYR A 268 6.25 -3.31 -20.63
CA TYR A 268 5.07 -4.12 -20.35
C TYR A 268 4.93 -5.28 -21.33
N ASN A 269 4.75 -6.47 -20.81
CA ASN A 269 4.45 -7.66 -21.57
C ASN A 269 3.09 -8.22 -21.16
N GLU A 270 2.08 -7.96 -21.96
CA GLU A 270 0.70 -8.37 -21.68
C GLU A 270 0.55 -9.90 -21.53
N ALA A 271 1.29 -10.67 -22.31
CA ALA A 271 1.22 -12.12 -22.24
C ALA A 271 1.82 -12.68 -20.93
N GLU A 272 2.88 -12.07 -20.43
CA GLU A 272 3.46 -12.40 -19.13
C GLU A 272 2.53 -11.99 -18.00
N TYR A 273 1.95 -10.81 -18.08
CA TYR A 273 0.99 -10.30 -17.10
C TYR A 273 -0.28 -11.17 -17.00
N ILE A 274 -0.86 -11.58 -18.13
CA ILE A 274 -1.97 -12.54 -18.18
C ILE A 274 -1.60 -13.86 -17.50
N LYS A 275 -0.38 -14.36 -17.78
CA LYS A 275 0.12 -15.59 -17.19
C LYS A 275 0.37 -15.47 -15.68
N GLU A 276 0.92 -14.36 -15.23
CA GLU A 276 1.18 -14.07 -13.82
C GLU A 276 -0.11 -14.01 -13.01
N LEU A 277 -1.14 -13.37 -13.57
CA LEU A 277 -2.46 -13.28 -12.95
C LEU A 277 -3.29 -14.57 -13.06
N ASP A 278 -2.83 -15.57 -13.84
CA ASP A 278 -3.57 -16.81 -14.11
C ASP A 278 -4.98 -16.58 -14.65
N VAL A 279 -5.12 -15.58 -15.54
CA VAL A 279 -6.41 -15.24 -16.18
C VAL A 279 -6.38 -15.59 -17.66
N THR A 280 -7.55 -15.71 -18.29
CA THR A 280 -7.67 -16.02 -19.72
C THR A 280 -7.61 -14.79 -20.61
N GLU A 281 -8.05 -13.65 -20.09
CA GLU A 281 -8.08 -12.36 -20.80
C GLU A 281 -8.11 -11.20 -19.79
N LEU A 282 -7.69 -10.02 -20.25
CA LEU A 282 -7.77 -8.80 -19.48
C LEU A 282 -9.06 -8.07 -19.79
N HIS A 283 -9.63 -7.40 -18.79
CA HIS A 283 -10.89 -6.65 -18.89
C HIS A 283 -10.67 -5.17 -18.62
N GLY A 284 -11.59 -4.33 -19.09
CA GLY A 284 -11.61 -2.89 -18.79
C GLY A 284 -12.26 -2.06 -19.90
N GLU A 285 -12.31 -0.73 -19.73
CA GLU A 285 -12.97 0.18 -20.62
C GLU A 285 -12.33 0.20 -22.02
N GLU A 286 -13.17 0.13 -23.07
CA GLU A 286 -12.72 0.22 -24.47
C GLU A 286 -12.05 1.58 -24.76
N GLY A 287 -11.05 1.56 -25.64
CA GLY A 287 -10.32 2.77 -26.07
C GLY A 287 -9.10 3.10 -25.22
N TYR A 288 -8.83 2.30 -24.20
CA TYR A 288 -7.65 2.41 -23.33
C TYR A 288 -6.86 1.10 -23.32
N SER A 289 -5.54 1.21 -23.39
CA SER A 289 -4.64 0.08 -23.16
C SER A 289 -4.69 -0.36 -21.69
N THR A 290 -4.29 -1.59 -21.39
CA THR A 290 -4.21 -2.10 -20.01
C THR A 290 -3.41 -1.17 -19.10
N ARG A 291 -2.32 -0.62 -19.61
CA ARG A 291 -1.48 0.32 -18.87
C ARG A 291 -2.15 1.64 -18.56
N GLU A 292 -2.85 2.22 -19.54
CA GLU A 292 -3.63 3.43 -19.32
C GLU A 292 -4.70 3.21 -18.26
N ARG A 293 -5.33 2.03 -18.23
CA ARG A 293 -6.29 1.65 -17.20
C ARG A 293 -5.65 1.53 -15.82
N LEU A 294 -4.44 0.97 -15.73
CA LEU A 294 -3.71 0.82 -14.47
C LEU A 294 -3.13 2.14 -13.95
N CYS A 295 -2.67 3.03 -14.84
CA CYS A 295 -1.95 4.23 -14.46
C CYS A 295 -2.84 5.47 -14.33
N LEU A 296 -3.82 5.67 -15.21
CA LEU A 296 -4.55 6.92 -15.31
C LEU A 296 -6.06 6.76 -15.32
N LEU A 297 -6.57 5.63 -15.79
CA LEU A 297 -7.99 5.42 -15.78
C LEU A 297 -8.43 4.93 -14.43
N TYR A 298 -9.44 5.56 -13.95
CA TYR A 298 -10.14 5.10 -12.79
C TYR A 298 -10.75 3.72 -13.09
N THR A 299 -10.32 2.72 -12.37
CA THR A 299 -10.96 1.40 -12.41
C THR A 299 -11.89 1.30 -11.22
N SER A 300 -13.16 1.11 -11.49
CA SER A 300 -14.19 0.98 -10.47
C SER A 300 -14.28 -0.42 -9.87
N ASP A 301 -13.25 -1.22 -9.97
CA ASP A 301 -13.19 -2.51 -9.30
C ASP A 301 -12.68 -2.32 -7.87
N ALA A 302 -13.39 -1.44 -7.16
CA ALA A 302 -13.23 -1.17 -5.74
C ALA A 302 -13.47 -2.40 -4.84
N ALA A 303 -13.75 -3.55 -5.41
CA ALA A 303 -13.84 -4.79 -4.67
C ALA A 303 -12.49 -5.28 -4.13
N ASP A 304 -11.39 -4.84 -4.74
CA ASP A 304 -10.07 -5.36 -4.44
C ASP A 304 -9.34 -4.56 -3.36
N ASP A 305 -9.75 -3.30 -3.11
CA ASP A 305 -9.12 -2.44 -2.11
C ASP A 305 -9.91 -2.32 -0.80
N THR A 306 -11.01 -3.02 -0.66
CA THR A 306 -11.72 -3.06 0.62
C THR A 306 -11.39 -4.35 1.37
N PRO A 307 -10.92 -4.26 2.63
CA PRO A 307 -10.70 -5.42 3.48
C PRO A 307 -11.98 -6.25 3.74
N CYS A 308 -13.09 -5.85 3.14
CA CYS A 308 -14.41 -6.45 3.32
C CYS A 308 -14.81 -7.45 2.25
N VAL A 309 -14.01 -7.69 1.22
CA VAL A 309 -14.31 -8.67 0.18
C VAL A 309 -13.15 -9.61 -0.03
N ASP A 310 -12.74 -10.26 1.02
CA ASP A 310 -12.06 -11.53 0.86
C ASP A 310 -13.06 -12.67 0.99
N LEU A 311 -13.82 -12.89 -0.05
CA LEU A 311 -14.51 -14.15 -0.30
C LEU A 311 -13.57 -15.11 -1.03
N GLY A 312 -12.39 -15.37 -0.47
CA GLY A 312 -11.38 -16.25 -1.03
C GLY A 312 -10.53 -15.60 -2.11
N GLY A 313 -10.42 -14.29 -2.10
CA GLY A 313 -9.52 -13.53 -2.96
C GLY A 313 -8.09 -13.86 -2.61
N ARG A 314 -7.38 -14.47 -3.55
CA ARG A 314 -5.93 -14.50 -3.52
C ARG A 314 -5.47 -13.07 -3.75
N ARG A 315 -5.07 -12.35 -2.71
CA ARG A 315 -4.21 -11.19 -2.92
C ARG A 315 -2.91 -11.72 -3.45
N ILE A 316 -2.63 -11.41 -4.70
CA ILE A 316 -1.30 -11.55 -5.27
C ILE A 316 -0.52 -10.37 -4.69
N ILE A 317 0.43 -10.69 -3.84
CA ILE A 317 1.45 -9.77 -3.36
C ILE A 317 2.65 -9.95 -4.26
#